data_6f70a577e81c3b43b486c6893accd3e0
#
_entry.id   6f70a577e81c3b43b486c6893accd3e0
#
_cell.length_a   1.000
_cell.length_b   1.000
_cell.length_c   1.000
_cell.angle_alpha   90.00
_cell.angle_beta   90.00
_cell.angle_gamma   90.00
#
_symmetry.space_group_name_H-M   'P 1'
#
loop_
_entity.id
_entity.type
_entity.pdbx_description
1 polymer ?
#
loop_
_entity_poly.entity_id
_entity_poly.type
_entity_poly.pdbx_seq_one_letter_code
_entity_poly.pdbx_strand_id
1 'polypeptide(L)'
;MITLFGATGYTGQRVAWALAQRDQPFRLAGRSPNKLERLAASLPQPPVWLVADATQPNTLSPLFEDTTVLVNCAGPFTDLGEPVLAQAALSGVHYLDTTNELGYVYRMQGYDPLAQRSRCALVPSCGFEVALADCAAAVLAKLLAASEGQALDQIDVFYDIHGRGSSLGSRRSAVRALATSWLGYRQGQWQPTTPCREGGRVQLPHGPRPILSFPSSEVVTVPHHLAVHQVKTWTTVSWHALSWAPLVLPVFAWLVRGPVGRLVEVAVTRISPPPQRGLRSADPFVIRIEAHRADEQQALILTGKGVYDLTAEIVAYAANQMAQPSYGKAGVLPPARALDPQALLDEAVAHWAVDLQYD
;
A
#
# COMPACT_ATOMS: atom_id res chain seq x y z
N MET A 1 -10.66 -16.59 -12.07
CA MET A 1 -9.67 -15.82 -12.86
C MET A 1 -9.27 -14.55 -12.14
N ILE A 2 -8.05 -14.05 -12.33
CA ILE A 2 -7.60 -12.73 -11.79
C ILE A 2 -7.89 -11.64 -12.83
N THR A 3 -8.49 -10.51 -12.42
CA THR A 3 -8.66 -9.33 -13.28
C THR A 3 -7.77 -8.21 -12.79
N LEU A 4 -6.83 -7.73 -13.63
CA LEU A 4 -5.93 -6.62 -13.33
C LEU A 4 -6.47 -5.31 -13.93
N PHE A 5 -7.06 -4.46 -13.11
CA PHE A 5 -7.55 -3.14 -13.49
C PHE A 5 -6.48 -2.06 -13.30
N GLY A 6 -6.40 -1.11 -14.23
CA GLY A 6 -5.31 -0.14 -14.27
C GLY A 6 -4.01 -0.72 -14.85
N ALA A 7 -4.10 -1.82 -15.60
CA ALA A 7 -2.99 -2.61 -16.14
C ALA A 7 -1.97 -1.79 -16.95
N THR A 8 -2.40 -0.73 -17.63
CA THR A 8 -1.53 0.12 -18.47
C THR A 8 -0.76 1.20 -17.69
N GLY A 9 -0.99 1.30 -16.38
CA GLY A 9 -0.24 2.18 -15.47
C GLY A 9 1.17 1.65 -15.19
N TYR A 10 2.00 2.48 -14.56
CA TYR A 10 3.40 2.12 -14.25
C TYR A 10 3.52 0.87 -13.37
N THR A 11 2.74 0.80 -12.28
CA THR A 11 2.67 -0.38 -11.40
C THR A 11 1.92 -1.52 -12.08
N GLY A 12 0.78 -1.23 -12.74
CA GLY A 12 -0.04 -2.25 -13.39
C GLY A 12 0.69 -3.07 -14.46
N GLN A 13 1.58 -2.44 -15.25
CA GLN A 13 2.41 -3.16 -16.21
C GLN A 13 3.35 -4.17 -15.53
N ARG A 14 3.95 -3.80 -14.39
CA ARG A 14 4.81 -4.69 -13.60
C ARG A 14 4.03 -5.84 -12.99
N VAL A 15 2.84 -5.55 -12.45
CA VAL A 15 1.93 -6.59 -11.94
C VAL A 15 1.53 -7.55 -13.06
N ALA A 16 1.24 -7.06 -14.27
CA ALA A 16 0.95 -7.92 -15.41
C ALA A 16 2.10 -8.89 -15.73
N TRP A 17 3.35 -8.40 -15.69
CA TRP A 17 4.54 -9.25 -15.87
C TRP A 17 4.73 -10.25 -14.73
N ALA A 18 4.53 -9.84 -13.47
CA ALA A 18 4.64 -10.73 -12.31
C ALA A 18 3.57 -11.83 -12.30
N LEU A 19 2.35 -11.52 -12.74
CA LEU A 19 1.28 -12.50 -12.92
C LEU A 19 1.60 -13.48 -14.06
N ALA A 20 2.11 -12.99 -15.18
CA ALA A 20 2.47 -13.83 -16.32
C ALA A 20 3.58 -14.86 -16.00
N GLN A 21 4.40 -14.62 -14.98
CA GLN A 21 5.44 -15.54 -14.53
C GLN A 21 4.92 -16.62 -13.57
N ARG A 22 3.66 -16.54 -13.12
CA ARG A 22 3.07 -17.43 -12.10
C ARG A 22 2.06 -18.45 -12.64
N ASP A 23 1.96 -18.62 -13.96
CA ASP A 23 1.02 -19.55 -14.62
C ASP A 23 -0.44 -19.41 -14.16
N GLN A 24 -0.83 -18.23 -13.65
CA GLN A 24 -2.21 -17.96 -13.23
C GLN A 24 -2.99 -17.29 -14.37
N PRO A 25 -4.16 -17.81 -14.72
CA PRO A 25 -5.01 -17.14 -15.69
C PRO A 25 -5.43 -15.76 -15.22
N PHE A 26 -5.11 -14.75 -16.02
CA PHE A 26 -5.50 -13.37 -15.73
C PHE A 26 -5.92 -12.64 -16.99
N ARG A 27 -6.65 -11.54 -16.81
CA ARG A 27 -7.01 -10.60 -17.87
C ARG A 27 -6.62 -9.18 -17.49
N LEU A 28 -6.39 -8.37 -18.50
CA LEU A 28 -6.03 -6.96 -18.35
C LEU A 28 -7.28 -6.08 -18.45
N ALA A 29 -7.32 -5.00 -17.68
CA ALA A 29 -8.37 -4.00 -17.80
C ALA A 29 -7.83 -2.58 -17.65
N GLY A 30 -8.45 -1.62 -18.35
CA GLY A 30 -8.08 -0.22 -18.31
C GLY A 30 -8.78 0.61 -19.36
N ARG A 31 -8.49 1.91 -19.38
CA ARG A 31 -9.23 2.89 -20.21
C ARG A 31 -8.86 2.90 -21.69
N SER A 32 -7.64 2.47 -22.05
CA SER A 32 -7.10 2.65 -23.40
C SER A 32 -6.93 1.31 -24.10
N PRO A 33 -7.78 0.98 -25.11
CA PRO A 33 -7.68 -0.27 -25.85
C PRO A 33 -6.31 -0.44 -26.51
N ASN A 34 -5.78 0.59 -27.19
CA ASN A 34 -4.48 0.51 -27.85
C ASN A 34 -3.30 0.24 -26.90
N LYS A 35 -3.38 0.71 -25.64
CA LYS A 35 -2.34 0.42 -24.65
C LYS A 35 -2.51 -0.98 -24.06
N LEU A 36 -3.73 -1.45 -23.88
CA LEU A 36 -4.03 -2.80 -23.41
C LEU A 36 -3.56 -3.84 -24.41
N GLU A 37 -3.87 -3.64 -25.71
CA GLU A 37 -3.44 -4.51 -26.80
C GLU A 37 -1.90 -4.61 -26.86
N ARG A 38 -1.18 -3.47 -26.80
CA ARG A 38 0.28 -3.45 -26.79
C ARG A 38 0.87 -4.16 -25.57
N LEU A 39 0.27 -3.97 -24.40
CA LEU A 39 0.72 -4.65 -23.18
C LEU A 39 0.48 -6.16 -23.31
N ALA A 40 -0.72 -6.57 -23.74
CA ALA A 40 -1.03 -7.99 -23.96
C ALA A 40 -0.06 -8.65 -24.93
N ALA A 41 0.21 -8.00 -26.08
CA ALA A 41 1.16 -8.50 -27.07
C ALA A 41 2.62 -8.56 -26.58
N SER A 42 2.98 -7.82 -25.54
CA SER A 42 4.33 -7.83 -24.96
C SER A 42 4.56 -8.96 -23.96
N LEU A 43 3.50 -9.59 -23.46
CA LEU A 43 3.57 -10.66 -22.46
C LEU A 43 3.82 -12.03 -23.13
N PRO A 44 4.47 -12.97 -22.42
CA PRO A 44 4.80 -14.30 -22.99
C PRO A 44 3.60 -15.06 -23.53
N GLN A 45 2.47 -14.96 -22.83
CA GLN A 45 1.17 -15.48 -23.25
C GLN A 45 0.18 -14.30 -23.23
N PRO A 46 -0.25 -13.79 -24.39
CA PRO A 46 -1.11 -12.63 -24.46
C PRO A 46 -2.45 -12.87 -23.74
N PRO A 47 -2.73 -12.22 -22.60
CA PRO A 47 -4.00 -12.36 -21.92
C PRO A 47 -5.10 -11.60 -22.66
N VAL A 48 -6.35 -12.02 -22.47
CA VAL A 48 -7.50 -11.24 -22.91
C VAL A 48 -7.56 -9.91 -22.15
N TRP A 49 -8.19 -8.92 -22.76
CA TRP A 49 -8.35 -7.61 -22.11
C TRP A 49 -9.75 -7.02 -22.35
N LEU A 50 -10.12 -6.10 -21.48
CA LEU A 50 -11.39 -5.37 -21.55
C LEU A 50 -11.18 -3.88 -21.22
N VAL A 51 -12.10 -3.05 -21.74
CA VAL A 51 -12.08 -1.61 -21.49
C VAL A 51 -13.00 -1.29 -20.32
N ALA A 52 -12.44 -0.60 -19.32
CA ALA A 52 -13.20 -0.09 -18.18
C ALA A 52 -12.57 1.21 -17.66
N ASP A 53 -13.40 2.12 -17.15
CA ASP A 53 -13.00 3.41 -16.60
C ASP A 53 -13.67 3.65 -15.25
N ALA A 54 -12.90 3.82 -14.18
CA ALA A 54 -13.41 4.09 -12.83
C ALA A 54 -14.22 5.40 -12.73
N THR A 55 -14.06 6.33 -13.68
CA THR A 55 -14.88 7.54 -13.76
C THR A 55 -16.24 7.30 -14.41
N GLN A 56 -16.47 6.10 -14.95
CA GLN A 56 -17.69 5.70 -15.65
C GLN A 56 -18.22 4.39 -15.04
N PRO A 57 -18.98 4.45 -13.95
CA PRO A 57 -19.41 3.26 -13.19
C PRO A 57 -20.11 2.18 -14.02
N ASN A 58 -20.83 2.57 -15.07
CA ASN A 58 -21.49 1.67 -16.02
C ASN A 58 -20.54 0.76 -16.81
N THR A 59 -19.25 1.10 -16.85
CA THR A 59 -18.20 0.29 -17.52
C THR A 59 -17.55 -0.72 -16.58
N LEU A 60 -17.87 -0.71 -15.29
CA LEU A 60 -17.17 -1.53 -14.29
C LEU A 60 -17.69 -2.96 -14.19
N SER A 61 -18.97 -3.22 -14.49
CA SER A 61 -19.58 -4.55 -14.32
C SER A 61 -18.78 -5.69 -14.98
N PRO A 62 -18.24 -5.55 -16.21
CA PRO A 62 -17.48 -6.62 -16.84
C PRO A 62 -16.17 -6.99 -16.10
N LEU A 63 -15.67 -6.10 -15.21
CA LEU A 63 -14.49 -6.41 -14.39
C LEU A 63 -14.72 -7.58 -13.43
N PHE A 64 -15.96 -7.83 -13.05
CA PHE A 64 -16.36 -8.77 -12.01
C PHE A 64 -16.90 -10.09 -12.58
N GLU A 65 -17.23 -10.14 -13.86
CA GLU A 65 -17.68 -11.37 -14.53
C GLU A 65 -16.53 -12.38 -14.60
N ASP A 66 -16.77 -13.63 -14.17
CA ASP A 66 -15.78 -14.71 -14.10
C ASP A 66 -14.48 -14.34 -13.32
N THR A 67 -14.56 -13.35 -12.43
CA THR A 67 -13.45 -12.86 -11.62
C THR A 67 -13.51 -13.43 -10.22
N THR A 68 -12.43 -14.08 -9.79
CA THR A 68 -12.23 -14.50 -8.41
C THR A 68 -11.56 -13.37 -7.59
N VAL A 69 -10.56 -12.73 -8.19
CA VAL A 69 -9.81 -11.63 -7.54
C VAL A 69 -9.66 -10.47 -8.51
N LEU A 70 -10.08 -9.29 -8.08
CA LEU A 70 -9.80 -8.03 -8.76
C LEU A 70 -8.58 -7.35 -8.13
N VAL A 71 -7.54 -7.15 -8.91
CA VAL A 71 -6.37 -6.34 -8.56
C VAL A 71 -6.56 -4.94 -9.11
N ASN A 72 -6.61 -3.93 -8.26
CA ASN A 72 -6.80 -2.53 -8.66
C ASN A 72 -5.48 -1.74 -8.56
N CYS A 73 -4.94 -1.33 -9.71
CA CYS A 73 -3.80 -0.41 -9.84
C CYS A 73 -4.21 0.96 -10.41
N ALA A 74 -5.51 1.28 -10.42
CA ALA A 74 -6.03 2.52 -10.99
C ALA A 74 -6.22 3.59 -9.91
N GLY A 75 -5.16 4.34 -9.59
CA GLY A 75 -5.21 5.49 -8.66
C GLY A 75 -5.38 6.85 -9.38
N PRO A 76 -5.58 7.97 -8.63
CA PRO A 76 -5.59 8.06 -7.16
C PRO A 76 -6.80 7.33 -6.54
N PHE A 77 -6.56 6.59 -5.46
CA PHE A 77 -7.61 5.74 -4.87
C PHE A 77 -8.65 6.56 -4.09
N THR A 78 -8.27 7.68 -3.52
CA THR A 78 -9.21 8.63 -2.89
C THR A 78 -10.33 9.06 -3.83
N ASP A 79 -10.02 9.18 -5.13
CA ASP A 79 -10.98 9.63 -6.15
C ASP A 79 -11.62 8.47 -6.91
N LEU A 80 -10.88 7.37 -7.16
CA LEU A 80 -11.25 6.31 -8.11
C LEU A 80 -11.42 4.92 -7.47
N GLY A 81 -10.94 4.73 -6.23
CA GLY A 81 -10.89 3.39 -5.62
C GLY A 81 -12.23 2.90 -5.12
N GLU A 82 -13.00 3.77 -4.46
CA GLU A 82 -14.24 3.39 -3.78
C GLU A 82 -15.29 2.75 -4.69
N PRO A 83 -15.62 3.27 -5.90
CA PRO A 83 -16.59 2.64 -6.79
C PRO A 83 -16.20 1.21 -7.19
N VAL A 84 -14.90 0.96 -7.38
CA VAL A 84 -14.38 -0.35 -7.77
C VAL A 84 -14.44 -1.33 -6.60
N LEU A 85 -14.02 -0.90 -5.40
CA LEU A 85 -14.07 -1.70 -4.17
C LEU A 85 -15.52 -2.03 -3.79
N ALA A 86 -16.43 -1.05 -3.85
CA ALA A 86 -17.84 -1.23 -3.56
C ALA A 86 -18.49 -2.28 -4.49
N GLN A 87 -18.18 -2.20 -5.78
CA GLN A 87 -18.69 -3.17 -6.74
C GLN A 87 -18.10 -4.56 -6.51
N ALA A 88 -16.82 -4.68 -6.14
CA ALA A 88 -16.21 -5.96 -5.75
C ALA A 88 -16.97 -6.58 -4.57
N ALA A 89 -17.24 -5.77 -3.52
CA ALA A 89 -18.03 -6.22 -2.38
C ALA A 89 -19.44 -6.68 -2.75
N LEU A 90 -20.13 -5.96 -3.64
CA LEU A 90 -21.46 -6.32 -4.10
C LEU A 90 -21.46 -7.60 -4.94
N SER A 91 -20.42 -7.82 -5.73
CA SER A 91 -20.27 -8.97 -6.61
C SER A 91 -19.71 -10.23 -5.92
N GLY A 92 -19.29 -10.12 -4.64
CA GLY A 92 -18.65 -11.22 -3.93
C GLY A 92 -17.25 -11.58 -4.48
N VAL A 93 -16.59 -10.64 -5.16
CA VAL A 93 -15.25 -10.78 -5.75
C VAL A 93 -14.21 -10.31 -4.75
N HIS A 94 -13.16 -11.09 -4.54
CA HIS A 94 -12.03 -10.63 -3.74
C HIS A 94 -11.35 -9.42 -4.40
N TYR A 95 -10.91 -8.49 -3.60
CA TYR A 95 -10.30 -7.23 -4.05
C TYR A 95 -8.99 -6.97 -3.34
N LEU A 96 -8.01 -6.48 -4.08
CA LEU A 96 -6.81 -5.90 -3.51
C LEU A 96 -6.34 -4.69 -4.32
N ASP A 97 -5.71 -3.74 -3.65
CA ASP A 97 -5.12 -2.57 -4.29
C ASP A 97 -3.73 -2.20 -3.72
N THR A 98 -3.08 -1.24 -4.35
CA THR A 98 -1.73 -0.79 -4.00
C THR A 98 -1.70 0.59 -3.36
N THR A 99 -2.80 1.00 -2.73
CA THR A 99 -2.88 2.34 -2.12
C THR A 99 -1.98 2.47 -0.88
N ASN A 100 -1.54 3.68 -0.60
CA ASN A 100 -1.08 4.12 0.70
C ASN A 100 -1.76 5.45 1.07
N GLU A 101 -3.02 5.63 0.65
CA GLU A 101 -3.82 6.81 0.91
C GLU A 101 -4.66 6.60 2.19
N LEU A 102 -4.09 6.92 3.36
CA LEU A 102 -4.64 6.68 4.70
C LEU A 102 -6.14 6.98 4.82
N GLY A 103 -6.59 8.14 4.31
CA GLY A 103 -8.00 8.54 4.40
C GLY A 103 -8.93 7.65 3.57
N TYR A 104 -8.46 7.12 2.45
CA TYR A 104 -9.20 6.12 1.67
C TYR A 104 -9.31 4.80 2.43
N VAL A 105 -8.18 4.28 2.91
CA VAL A 105 -8.14 2.99 3.64
C VAL A 105 -9.05 3.03 4.88
N TYR A 106 -9.06 4.15 5.60
CA TYR A 106 -9.95 4.33 6.75
C TYR A 106 -11.43 4.29 6.36
N ARG A 107 -11.83 5.00 5.27
CA ARG A 107 -13.23 4.97 4.81
C ARG A 107 -13.66 3.59 4.33
N MET A 108 -12.76 2.85 3.69
CA MET A 108 -13.08 1.51 3.17
C MET A 108 -13.44 0.51 4.27
N GLN A 109 -13.06 0.76 5.53
CA GLN A 109 -13.49 -0.08 6.67
C GLN A 109 -15.02 -0.15 6.80
N GLY A 110 -15.75 0.86 6.34
CA GLY A 110 -17.22 0.84 6.31
C GLY A 110 -17.83 -0.26 5.43
N TYR A 111 -17.06 -0.85 4.52
CA TYR A 111 -17.51 -1.96 3.66
C TYR A 111 -17.38 -3.34 4.30
N ASP A 112 -16.78 -3.45 5.50
CA ASP A 112 -16.56 -4.74 6.18
C ASP A 112 -17.85 -5.58 6.33
N PRO A 113 -19.00 -5.04 6.81
CA PRO A 113 -20.22 -5.82 6.92
C PRO A 113 -20.76 -6.33 5.58
N LEU A 114 -20.55 -5.58 4.49
CA LEU A 114 -20.95 -6.00 3.15
C LEU A 114 -20.05 -7.12 2.65
N ALA A 115 -18.73 -6.95 2.78
CA ALA A 115 -17.74 -7.92 2.36
C ALA A 115 -17.91 -9.28 3.08
N GLN A 116 -18.21 -9.24 4.38
CA GLN A 116 -18.52 -10.45 5.15
C GLN A 116 -19.79 -11.17 4.64
N ARG A 117 -20.87 -10.44 4.39
CA ARG A 117 -22.11 -11.00 3.84
C ARG A 117 -21.90 -11.60 2.44
N SER A 118 -21.12 -10.93 1.61
CA SER A 118 -20.81 -11.38 0.24
C SER A 118 -19.67 -12.41 0.19
N ARG A 119 -19.09 -12.78 1.35
CA ARG A 119 -18.00 -13.74 1.50
C ARG A 119 -16.78 -13.43 0.64
N CYS A 120 -16.42 -12.15 0.53
CA CYS A 120 -15.22 -11.70 -0.16
C CYS A 120 -14.28 -10.95 0.76
N ALA A 121 -12.99 -11.03 0.49
CA ALA A 121 -11.96 -10.25 1.16
C ALA A 121 -11.66 -8.99 0.34
N LEU A 122 -11.67 -7.83 0.99
CA LEU A 122 -11.26 -6.57 0.44
C LEU A 122 -9.96 -6.14 1.13
N VAL A 123 -8.86 -6.10 0.39
CA VAL A 123 -7.51 -5.88 0.92
C VAL A 123 -6.95 -4.57 0.35
N PRO A 124 -7.33 -3.41 0.88
CA PRO A 124 -6.66 -2.17 0.52
C PRO A 124 -5.22 -2.16 1.04
N SER A 125 -4.33 -1.43 0.36
CA SER A 125 -2.92 -1.23 0.77
C SER A 125 -2.03 -2.47 0.67
N CYS A 126 -2.22 -3.33 -0.31
CA CYS A 126 -1.34 -4.49 -0.56
C CYS A 126 -0.09 -4.11 -1.40
N GLY A 127 0.39 -2.87 -1.30
CA GLY A 127 1.67 -2.43 -1.88
C GLY A 127 2.85 -2.77 -0.96
N PHE A 128 4.10 -2.63 -1.48
CA PHE A 128 5.30 -3.06 -0.76
C PHE A 128 5.44 -2.42 0.62
N GLU A 129 5.18 -1.12 0.72
CA GLU A 129 5.32 -0.37 1.98
C GLU A 129 4.47 -1.02 3.06
N VAL A 130 3.16 -0.98 2.86
CA VAL A 130 2.19 -1.39 3.88
C VAL A 130 2.18 -2.89 4.07
N ALA A 131 2.20 -3.69 3.00
CA ALA A 131 2.13 -5.15 3.13
C ALA A 131 3.30 -5.73 3.92
N LEU A 132 4.54 -5.27 3.65
CA LEU A 132 5.71 -5.73 4.39
C LEU A 132 5.71 -5.25 5.83
N ALA A 133 5.41 -3.96 6.07
CA ALA A 133 5.41 -3.39 7.41
C ALA A 133 4.30 -3.98 8.29
N ASP A 134 3.10 -4.17 7.75
CA ASP A 134 1.95 -4.75 8.45
C ASP A 134 2.21 -6.22 8.84
N CYS A 135 2.79 -7.01 7.92
CA CYS A 135 3.21 -8.38 8.21
C CYS A 135 4.36 -8.45 9.21
N ALA A 136 5.36 -7.56 9.09
CA ALA A 136 6.46 -7.50 10.05
C ALA A 136 5.99 -7.10 11.46
N ALA A 137 5.04 -6.16 11.57
CA ALA A 137 4.42 -5.80 12.85
C ALA A 137 3.71 -7.02 13.48
N ALA A 138 3.00 -7.82 12.68
CA ALA A 138 2.35 -9.03 13.15
C ALA A 138 3.36 -10.09 13.65
N VAL A 139 4.50 -10.22 12.98
CA VAL A 139 5.58 -11.14 13.39
C VAL A 139 6.23 -10.65 14.68
N LEU A 140 6.58 -9.36 14.80
CA LEU A 140 7.15 -8.79 16.02
C LEU A 140 6.19 -8.90 17.21
N ALA A 141 4.90 -8.67 17.01
CA ALA A 141 3.90 -8.82 18.05
C ALA A 141 3.87 -10.24 18.62
N LYS A 142 4.03 -11.27 17.77
CA LYS A 142 4.13 -12.67 18.23
C LYS A 142 5.39 -12.92 19.05
N LEU A 143 6.52 -12.28 18.71
CA LEU A 143 7.77 -12.42 19.46
C LEU A 143 7.68 -11.80 20.86
N LEU A 144 6.99 -10.67 20.99
CA LEU A 144 6.76 -9.98 22.26
C LEU A 144 5.60 -10.56 23.08
N ALA A 145 4.70 -11.30 22.45
CA ALA A 145 3.52 -11.87 23.12
C ALA A 145 3.87 -13.18 23.85
N ALA A 146 4.71 -13.10 24.87
CA ALA A 146 4.96 -14.24 25.78
C ALA A 146 3.71 -14.64 26.61
N SER A 147 2.63 -13.85 26.57
CA SER A 147 1.33 -14.16 27.19
C SER A 147 0.20 -13.60 26.32
N GLU A 148 -0.73 -14.45 25.90
CA GLU A 148 -1.92 -14.08 25.15
C GLU A 148 -2.72 -12.97 25.85
N GLY A 149 -3.11 -11.93 25.09
CA GLY A 149 -4.10 -10.94 25.53
C GLY A 149 -3.56 -9.60 26.03
N GLN A 150 -2.24 -9.37 26.07
CA GLN A 150 -1.70 -8.06 26.44
C GLN A 150 -1.46 -7.19 25.18
N ALA A 151 -1.95 -5.92 25.25
CA ALA A 151 -1.74 -4.96 24.19
C ALA A 151 -0.26 -4.50 24.13
N LEU A 152 0.22 -4.21 22.92
CA LEU A 152 1.48 -3.49 22.72
C LEU A 152 1.29 -2.02 23.07
N ASP A 153 2.30 -1.39 23.63
CA ASP A 153 2.24 0.05 23.89
C ASP A 153 2.31 0.85 22.59
N GLN A 154 3.24 0.47 21.71
CA GLN A 154 3.47 1.20 20.48
C GLN A 154 4.05 0.32 19.38
N ILE A 155 3.65 0.61 18.14
CA ILE A 155 4.31 0.19 16.90
C ILE A 155 4.80 1.46 16.19
N ASP A 156 6.09 1.49 15.86
CA ASP A 156 6.71 2.49 14.99
C ASP A 156 7.13 1.87 13.67
N VAL A 157 6.80 2.52 12.57
CA VAL A 157 7.24 2.12 11.23
C VAL A 157 8.04 3.26 10.60
N PHE A 158 9.28 2.97 10.23
CA PHE A 158 10.21 3.94 9.65
C PHE A 158 10.53 3.58 8.21
N TYR A 159 10.34 4.53 7.32
CA TYR A 159 10.64 4.41 5.90
C TYR A 159 11.84 5.27 5.51
N ASP A 160 12.85 4.63 4.95
CA ASP A 160 13.97 5.30 4.26
C ASP A 160 14.01 4.81 2.82
N ILE A 161 13.36 5.56 1.95
CA ILE A 161 13.20 5.22 0.54
C ILE A 161 13.95 6.22 -0.30
N HIS A 162 14.99 5.75 -0.96
CA HIS A 162 15.80 6.57 -1.86
C HIS A 162 15.44 6.28 -3.30
N GLY A 163 14.86 7.26 -4.00
CA GLY A 163 14.49 7.10 -5.41
C GLY A 163 14.58 8.39 -6.21
N ARG A 164 15.02 8.30 -7.46
CA ARG A 164 15.13 9.43 -8.38
C ARG A 164 13.86 9.70 -9.18
N GLY A 165 12.71 9.32 -8.67
CA GLY A 165 11.44 9.64 -9.32
C GLY A 165 10.32 8.73 -8.87
N SER A 166 9.14 9.32 -8.69
CA SER A 166 7.91 8.60 -8.39
C SER A 166 7.00 8.54 -9.62
N SER A 167 6.16 7.50 -9.72
CA SER A 167 5.17 7.40 -10.78
C SER A 167 4.20 8.58 -10.75
N LEU A 168 3.57 8.90 -11.88
CA LEU A 168 2.54 9.93 -11.92
C LEU A 168 1.41 9.64 -10.92
N GLY A 169 1.04 8.36 -10.76
CA GLY A 169 0.09 7.90 -9.75
C GLY A 169 0.57 8.24 -8.35
N SER A 170 1.77 7.80 -7.95
CA SER A 170 2.34 8.06 -6.63
C SER A 170 2.43 9.55 -6.28
N ARG A 171 2.76 10.40 -7.25
CA ARG A 171 2.79 11.87 -7.04
C ARG A 171 1.41 12.45 -6.77
N ARG A 172 0.41 12.01 -7.50
CA ARG A 172 -0.98 12.41 -7.27
C ARG A 172 -1.48 11.94 -5.91
N SER A 173 -1.22 10.67 -5.58
CA SER A 173 -1.56 10.12 -4.28
C SER A 173 -0.88 10.87 -3.13
N ALA A 174 0.39 11.26 -3.27
CA ALA A 174 1.10 12.05 -2.25
C ALA A 174 0.46 13.43 -2.03
N VAL A 175 0.07 14.14 -3.09
CA VAL A 175 -0.65 15.43 -2.97
C VAL A 175 -2.02 15.21 -2.35
N ARG A 176 -2.74 14.15 -2.72
CA ARG A 176 -4.05 13.81 -2.13
C ARG A 176 -3.93 13.43 -0.66
N ALA A 177 -2.91 12.66 -0.28
CA ALA A 177 -2.62 12.31 1.11
C ALA A 177 -2.40 13.56 1.98
N LEU A 178 -1.71 14.58 1.46
CA LEU A 178 -1.54 15.86 2.14
C LEU A 178 -2.85 16.68 2.22
N ALA A 179 -3.71 16.57 1.23
CA ALA A 179 -4.97 17.33 1.16
C ALA A 179 -6.09 16.73 2.01
N THR A 180 -6.01 15.44 2.39
CA THR A 180 -7.03 14.77 3.19
C THR A 180 -6.83 15.00 4.69
N SER A 181 -7.84 14.67 5.50
CA SER A 181 -7.71 14.68 6.95
C SER A 181 -6.77 13.59 7.40
N TRP A 182 -5.79 13.95 8.21
CA TRP A 182 -4.86 13.01 8.77
C TRP A 182 -5.40 12.40 10.05
N LEU A 183 -5.23 11.09 10.16
CA LEU A 183 -5.56 10.32 11.33
C LEU A 183 -4.27 9.83 12.00
N GLY A 184 -4.27 9.85 13.32
CA GLY A 184 -3.32 9.14 14.16
C GLY A 184 -4.06 8.07 14.95
N TYR A 185 -3.36 7.04 15.37
CA TYR A 185 -3.89 6.04 16.29
C TYR A 185 -3.16 6.16 17.63
N ARG A 186 -3.88 6.62 18.65
CA ARG A 186 -3.35 6.88 20.00
C ARG A 186 -4.36 6.47 21.07
N GLN A 187 -3.88 5.91 22.17
CA GLN A 187 -4.72 5.44 23.27
C GLN A 187 -5.83 4.48 22.83
N GLY A 188 -5.53 3.64 21.83
CA GLY A 188 -6.48 2.68 21.28
C GLY A 188 -7.57 3.29 20.39
N GLN A 189 -7.42 4.54 19.94
CA GLN A 189 -8.45 5.23 19.15
C GLN A 189 -7.87 6.02 17.98
N TRP A 190 -8.62 6.05 16.87
CA TRP A 190 -8.31 6.95 15.75
C TRP A 190 -8.76 8.37 16.09
N GLN A 191 -7.88 9.33 15.93
CA GLN A 191 -8.13 10.73 16.19
C GLN A 191 -7.46 11.63 15.17
N PRO A 192 -8.03 12.83 14.91
CA PRO A 192 -7.40 13.78 14.01
C PRO A 192 -5.99 14.14 14.47
N THR A 193 -5.05 14.24 13.54
CA THR A 193 -3.68 14.66 13.82
C THR A 193 -3.20 15.72 12.83
N THR A 194 -2.07 16.34 13.13
CA THR A 194 -1.41 17.31 12.25
C THR A 194 -0.26 16.62 11.49
N PRO A 195 -0.23 16.76 10.16
CA PRO A 195 0.81 16.15 9.36
C PRO A 195 2.21 16.71 9.68
N CYS A 196 3.22 15.84 9.59
CA CYS A 196 4.65 16.19 9.64
C CYS A 196 5.05 17.08 10.83
N ARG A 197 4.32 17.00 11.95
CA ARG A 197 4.56 17.86 13.12
C ARG A 197 5.60 17.29 14.06
N GLU A 198 5.64 15.98 14.20
CA GLU A 198 6.59 15.29 15.05
C GLU A 198 7.84 14.94 14.25
N GLY A 199 9.00 15.19 14.82
CA GLY A 199 10.29 14.87 14.23
C GLY A 199 11.23 14.24 15.26
N GLY A 200 12.24 13.54 14.76
CA GLY A 200 13.20 12.84 15.61
C GLY A 200 14.39 12.29 14.84
N ARG A 201 14.96 11.23 15.36
CA ARG A 201 16.06 10.47 14.76
C ARG A 201 15.78 8.97 14.90
N VAL A 202 16.18 8.22 13.91
CA VAL A 202 16.16 6.75 13.94
C VAL A 202 17.55 6.22 13.59
N GLN A 203 17.97 5.14 14.23
CA GLN A 203 19.17 4.40 13.85
C GLN A 203 18.80 3.39 12.75
N LEU A 204 19.44 3.55 11.59
CA LEU A 204 19.31 2.63 10.46
C LEU A 204 20.66 1.93 10.20
N PRO A 205 20.71 0.86 9.38
CA PRO A 205 21.96 0.13 9.09
C PRO A 205 23.09 1.01 8.56
N HIS A 206 22.74 2.07 7.83
CA HIS A 206 23.71 3.01 7.26
C HIS A 206 23.93 4.30 8.11
N GLY A 207 23.52 4.28 9.40
CA GLY A 207 23.71 5.34 10.35
C GLY A 207 22.45 6.09 10.76
N PRO A 208 22.58 7.08 11.66
CA PRO A 208 21.43 7.84 12.16
C PRO A 208 20.81 8.74 11.08
N ARG A 209 19.49 8.71 11.00
CA ARG A 209 18.71 9.50 10.02
C ARG A 209 17.68 10.38 10.74
N PRO A 210 17.50 11.63 10.28
CA PRO A 210 16.41 12.47 10.75
C PRO A 210 15.10 12.00 10.14
N ILE A 211 14.04 12.02 10.96
CA ILE A 211 12.71 11.55 10.59
C ILE A 211 11.63 12.60 10.86
N LEU A 212 10.56 12.52 10.10
CA LEU A 212 9.31 13.25 10.32
C LEU A 212 8.13 12.27 10.34
N SER A 213 7.14 12.56 11.17
CA SER A 213 5.87 11.84 11.13
C SER A 213 5.24 11.97 9.73
N PHE A 214 4.80 10.84 9.21
CA PHE A 214 4.26 10.73 7.85
C PHE A 214 2.97 9.89 7.87
N PRO A 215 1.90 10.29 7.15
CA PRO A 215 0.67 9.49 7.12
C PRO A 215 0.89 8.27 6.25
N SER A 216 0.76 7.11 6.83
CA SER A 216 0.80 5.84 6.13
C SER A 216 -0.30 4.93 6.64
N SER A 217 -0.72 3.99 5.81
CA SER A 217 -1.94 3.20 6.05
C SER A 217 -1.82 2.24 7.23
N GLU A 218 -0.62 1.97 7.75
CA GLU A 218 -0.39 1.15 8.95
C GLU A 218 -1.09 1.72 10.19
N VAL A 219 -1.29 3.05 10.23
CA VAL A 219 -2.10 3.68 11.28
C VAL A 219 -3.53 3.12 11.30
N VAL A 220 -4.02 2.61 10.17
CA VAL A 220 -5.32 1.94 10.06
C VAL A 220 -5.16 0.43 10.11
N THR A 221 -4.23 -0.16 9.34
CA THR A 221 -4.17 -1.61 9.16
C THR A 221 -3.69 -2.34 10.40
N VAL A 222 -2.66 -1.86 11.09
CA VAL A 222 -2.09 -2.50 12.28
C VAL A 222 -3.12 -2.66 13.41
N PRO A 223 -3.92 -1.64 13.79
CA PRO A 223 -4.92 -1.79 14.86
C PRO A 223 -6.06 -2.76 14.53
N HIS A 224 -6.25 -3.11 13.26
CA HIS A 224 -7.25 -4.10 12.87
C HIS A 224 -6.82 -5.56 13.11
N HIS A 225 -5.54 -5.79 13.42
CA HIS A 225 -5.06 -7.15 13.71
C HIS A 225 -4.21 -7.27 14.97
N LEU A 226 -3.76 -6.15 15.55
CA LEU A 226 -3.00 -6.12 16.78
C LEU A 226 -3.71 -5.28 17.85
N ALA A 227 -3.75 -5.77 19.08
CA ALA A 227 -4.07 -4.95 20.22
C ALA A 227 -2.86 -4.04 20.51
N VAL A 228 -2.99 -2.75 20.25
CA VAL A 228 -1.93 -1.75 20.40
C VAL A 228 -2.52 -0.42 20.87
N HIS A 229 -1.78 0.31 21.71
CA HIS A 229 -2.22 1.63 22.18
C HIS A 229 -1.85 2.76 21.22
N GLN A 230 -0.75 2.64 20.49
CA GLN A 230 -0.28 3.68 19.56
C GLN A 230 0.38 3.07 18.31
N VAL A 231 0.11 3.68 17.15
CA VAL A 231 0.82 3.40 15.90
C VAL A 231 1.34 4.70 15.32
N LYS A 232 2.63 4.76 15.03
CA LYS A 232 3.29 5.89 14.39
C LYS A 232 4.01 5.45 13.13
N THR A 233 3.97 6.31 12.14
CA THR A 233 4.66 6.11 10.87
C THR A 233 5.56 7.30 10.58
N TRP A 234 6.77 7.03 10.08
CA TRP A 234 7.84 7.98 9.93
C TRP A 234 8.48 7.86 8.55
N THR A 235 8.92 8.95 7.99
CA THR A 235 9.77 8.97 6.80
C THR A 235 11.06 9.70 7.08
N THR A 236 12.16 9.23 6.51
CA THR A 236 13.43 9.96 6.60
C THR A 236 13.38 11.23 5.77
N VAL A 237 14.07 12.24 6.26
CA VAL A 237 14.21 13.54 5.60
C VAL A 237 15.67 13.98 5.63
N SER A 238 16.02 15.08 4.95
CA SER A 238 17.33 15.69 5.16
C SER A 238 17.40 16.43 6.49
N TRP A 239 18.59 16.56 7.05
CA TRP A 239 18.80 17.33 8.29
C TRP A 239 18.31 18.79 8.17
N HIS A 240 18.43 19.38 7.00
CA HIS A 240 17.89 20.72 6.74
C HIS A 240 16.35 20.71 6.73
N ALA A 241 15.72 19.68 6.15
CA ALA A 241 14.26 19.58 6.11
C ALA A 241 13.66 19.42 7.52
N LEU A 242 14.32 18.70 8.43
CA LEU A 242 13.84 18.53 9.80
C LEU A 242 13.64 19.87 10.53
N SER A 243 14.45 20.91 10.23
CA SER A 243 14.37 22.20 10.91
C SER A 243 13.20 23.09 10.47
N TRP A 244 12.74 22.99 9.23
CA TRP A 244 11.68 23.85 8.68
C TRP A 244 10.38 23.11 8.32
N ALA A 245 10.47 21.82 7.98
CA ALA A 245 9.31 21.07 7.51
C ALA A 245 8.16 20.99 8.54
N PRO A 246 8.38 20.80 9.85
CA PRO A 246 7.32 20.82 10.84
C PRO A 246 6.52 22.13 10.91
N LEU A 247 7.12 23.23 10.47
CA LEU A 247 6.48 24.55 10.43
C LEU A 247 5.76 24.80 9.11
N VAL A 248 6.35 24.39 7.99
CA VAL A 248 5.87 24.71 6.64
C VAL A 248 4.87 23.68 6.13
N LEU A 249 5.12 22.37 6.34
CA LEU A 249 4.26 21.32 5.77
C LEU A 249 2.82 21.32 6.31
N PRO A 250 2.54 21.60 7.59
CA PRO A 250 1.17 21.75 8.07
C PRO A 250 0.40 22.89 7.39
N VAL A 251 1.06 24.02 7.17
CA VAL A 251 0.49 25.17 6.45
C VAL A 251 0.24 24.82 4.99
N PHE A 252 1.21 24.19 4.35
CA PHE A 252 1.09 23.71 2.98
C PHE A 252 -0.06 22.70 2.83
N ALA A 253 -0.17 21.72 3.74
CA ALA A 253 -1.25 20.75 3.76
C ALA A 253 -2.63 21.43 3.91
N TRP A 254 -2.73 22.48 4.71
CA TRP A 254 -3.94 23.28 4.84
C TRP A 254 -4.30 24.02 3.55
N LEU A 255 -3.32 24.62 2.88
CA LEU A 255 -3.52 25.32 1.60
C LEU A 255 -3.98 24.36 0.49
N VAL A 256 -3.42 23.14 0.44
CA VAL A 256 -3.75 22.14 -0.57
C VAL A 256 -5.16 21.56 -0.40
N ARG A 257 -5.76 21.66 0.79
CA ARG A 257 -7.18 21.29 1.01
C ARG A 257 -8.17 22.20 0.29
N GLY A 258 -7.76 23.42 -0.03
CA GLY A 258 -8.60 24.41 -0.73
C GLY A 258 -8.55 24.29 -2.26
N PRO A 259 -9.15 25.26 -2.96
CA PRO A 259 -9.18 25.29 -4.43
C PRO A 259 -7.79 25.33 -5.07
N VAL A 260 -6.77 25.76 -4.33
CA VAL A 260 -5.36 25.78 -4.75
C VAL A 260 -4.79 24.36 -4.92
N GLY A 261 -5.35 23.35 -4.26
CA GLY A 261 -4.86 21.97 -4.32
C GLY A 261 -4.80 21.39 -5.73
N ARG A 262 -5.77 21.69 -6.60
CA ARG A 262 -5.74 21.26 -8.00
C ARG A 262 -4.58 21.89 -8.78
N LEU A 263 -4.26 23.15 -8.53
CA LEU A 263 -3.13 23.83 -9.15
C LEU A 263 -1.81 23.25 -8.68
N VAL A 264 -1.69 22.98 -7.39
CA VAL A 264 -0.52 22.31 -6.79
C VAL A 264 -0.32 20.92 -7.38
N GLU A 265 -1.39 20.12 -7.48
CA GLU A 265 -1.35 18.78 -8.09
C GLU A 265 -0.80 18.86 -9.54
N VAL A 266 -1.33 19.79 -10.35
CA VAL A 266 -0.86 20.01 -11.73
C VAL A 266 0.62 20.43 -11.74
N ALA A 267 1.03 21.33 -10.87
CA ALA A 267 2.42 21.80 -10.78
C ALA A 267 3.37 20.66 -10.38
N VAL A 268 3.07 19.94 -9.31
CA VAL A 268 3.88 18.81 -8.80
C VAL A 268 4.00 17.71 -9.85
N THR A 269 2.91 17.42 -10.58
CA THR A 269 2.93 16.38 -11.62
C THR A 269 3.73 16.79 -12.86
N ARG A 270 3.90 18.09 -13.12
CA ARG A 270 4.70 18.60 -14.25
C ARG A 270 6.17 18.77 -13.92
N ILE A 271 6.51 19.20 -12.69
CA ILE A 271 7.88 19.56 -12.30
C ILE A 271 8.71 18.32 -11.97
N SER A 272 8.11 17.29 -11.39
CA SER A 272 8.87 16.12 -10.99
C SER A 272 9.17 15.20 -12.18
N PRO A 273 10.41 14.70 -12.33
CA PRO A 273 10.75 13.81 -13.42
C PRO A 273 9.95 12.50 -13.33
N PRO A 274 9.57 11.91 -14.47
CA PRO A 274 8.99 10.57 -14.46
C PRO A 274 10.03 9.56 -13.92
N PRO A 275 9.59 8.43 -13.35
CA PRO A 275 10.51 7.37 -12.98
C PRO A 275 11.28 6.90 -14.21
N GLN A 276 12.54 6.57 -14.02
CA GLN A 276 13.38 6.11 -15.13
C GLN A 276 12.73 4.90 -15.81
N ARG A 277 12.63 4.96 -17.13
CA ARG A 277 12.14 3.86 -17.96
C ARG A 277 13.22 2.77 -18.02
N GLY A 278 13.33 1.97 -16.97
CA GLY A 278 14.17 0.79 -16.90
C GLY A 278 13.37 -0.38 -16.37
N LEU A 279 13.71 -1.58 -16.79
CA LEU A 279 13.01 -2.81 -16.41
C LEU A 279 13.13 -3.15 -14.92
N ARG A 280 14.06 -2.51 -14.17
CA ARG A 280 14.16 -2.65 -12.70
C ARG A 280 14.60 -1.32 -12.10
N SER A 281 13.85 -0.83 -11.12
CA SER A 281 14.29 0.27 -10.28
C SER A 281 15.42 -0.24 -9.36
N ALA A 282 16.57 0.45 -9.37
CA ALA A 282 17.69 0.11 -8.50
C ALA A 282 17.66 0.91 -7.17
N ASP A 283 16.57 1.65 -6.94
CA ASP A 283 16.45 2.53 -5.79
C ASP A 283 16.38 1.70 -4.50
N PRO A 284 17.33 1.87 -3.54
CA PRO A 284 17.33 1.14 -2.30
C PRO A 284 16.25 1.65 -1.35
N PHE A 285 15.78 0.75 -0.49
CA PHE A 285 14.90 1.10 0.62
C PHE A 285 15.33 0.41 1.91
N VAL A 286 14.97 1.01 3.01
CA VAL A 286 14.99 0.42 4.35
C VAL A 286 13.61 0.63 4.96
N ILE A 287 13.00 -0.42 5.50
CA ILE A 287 11.83 -0.34 6.37
C ILE A 287 12.26 -0.91 7.72
N ARG A 288 12.18 -0.11 8.77
CA ARG A 288 12.40 -0.55 10.15
C ARG A 288 11.06 -0.52 10.87
N ILE A 289 10.72 -1.60 11.55
CA ILE A 289 9.53 -1.71 12.36
C ILE A 289 9.99 -1.96 13.79
N GLU A 290 9.47 -1.19 14.73
CA GLU A 290 9.73 -1.36 16.17
C GLU A 290 8.43 -1.64 16.89
N ALA A 291 8.43 -2.65 17.74
CA ALA A 291 7.34 -2.99 18.62
C ALA A 291 7.79 -2.81 20.08
N HIS A 292 6.98 -2.10 20.86
CA HIS A 292 7.27 -1.76 22.25
C HIS A 292 6.19 -2.34 23.16
N ARG A 293 6.62 -2.92 24.26
CA ARG A 293 5.75 -3.44 25.32
C ARG A 293 6.45 -3.36 26.68
N ALA A 294 5.96 -2.50 27.54
CA ALA A 294 6.61 -2.17 28.81
C ALA A 294 8.09 -1.78 28.58
N ASP A 295 9.02 -2.51 29.18
CA ASP A 295 10.47 -2.29 29.03
C ASP A 295 11.09 -3.11 27.89
N GLU A 296 10.28 -3.89 27.16
CA GLU A 296 10.73 -4.74 26.07
C GLU A 296 10.54 -4.02 24.73
N GLN A 297 11.55 -4.12 23.88
CA GLN A 297 11.52 -3.64 22.50
C GLN A 297 12.08 -4.72 21.58
N GLN A 298 11.45 -4.91 20.45
CA GLN A 298 11.94 -5.72 19.34
C GLN A 298 11.86 -4.92 18.06
N ALA A 299 12.84 -5.08 17.20
CA ALA A 299 12.81 -4.46 15.90
C ALA A 299 13.08 -5.46 14.78
N LEU A 300 12.52 -5.15 13.61
CA LEU A 300 12.74 -5.87 12.37
C LEU A 300 13.10 -4.87 11.29
N ILE A 301 14.15 -5.16 10.55
CA ILE A 301 14.65 -4.31 9.48
C ILE A 301 14.57 -5.09 8.17
N LEU A 302 13.89 -4.49 7.21
CA LEU A 302 13.79 -4.98 5.83
C LEU A 302 14.59 -4.05 4.93
N THR A 303 15.50 -4.61 4.15
CA THR A 303 16.28 -3.85 3.15
C THR A 303 16.15 -4.49 1.78
N GLY A 304 16.19 -3.67 0.75
CA GLY A 304 16.05 -4.17 -0.62
C GLY A 304 16.15 -3.06 -1.65
N LYS A 305 15.73 -3.38 -2.88
CA LYS A 305 15.74 -2.44 -4.01
C LYS A 305 14.50 -2.64 -4.87
N GLY A 306 14.08 -1.55 -5.58
CA GLY A 306 13.07 -1.68 -6.61
C GLY A 306 11.64 -1.75 -6.08
N VAL A 307 11.22 -0.73 -5.35
CA VAL A 307 9.91 -0.64 -4.67
C VAL A 307 8.69 -0.97 -5.56
N TYR A 308 8.73 -0.63 -6.85
CA TYR A 308 7.63 -0.93 -7.77
C TYR A 308 7.63 -2.37 -8.26
N ASP A 309 8.81 -2.95 -8.45
CA ASP A 309 8.94 -4.36 -8.83
C ASP A 309 8.54 -5.23 -7.65
N LEU A 310 8.97 -4.86 -6.45
CA LEU A 310 8.57 -5.54 -5.21
C LEU A 310 7.06 -5.42 -4.96
N THR A 311 6.44 -4.24 -5.20
CA THR A 311 4.98 -4.10 -5.17
C THR A 311 4.31 -5.10 -6.12
N ALA A 312 4.85 -5.26 -7.33
CA ALA A 312 4.27 -6.17 -8.32
C ALA A 312 4.35 -7.63 -7.88
N GLU A 313 5.47 -8.04 -7.29
CA GLU A 313 5.65 -9.39 -6.76
C GLU A 313 4.70 -9.68 -5.60
N ILE A 314 4.59 -8.76 -4.62
CA ILE A 314 3.66 -8.88 -3.49
C ILE A 314 2.21 -8.98 -3.97
N VAL A 315 1.80 -8.10 -4.88
CA VAL A 315 0.44 -8.09 -5.44
C VAL A 315 0.12 -9.37 -6.19
N ALA A 316 1.05 -9.85 -7.02
CA ALA A 316 0.88 -11.10 -7.76
C ALA A 316 0.81 -12.32 -6.82
N TYR A 317 1.66 -12.34 -5.79
CA TYR A 317 1.62 -13.36 -4.74
C TYR A 317 0.28 -13.33 -4.00
N ALA A 318 -0.14 -12.16 -3.52
CA ALA A 318 -1.40 -12.00 -2.79
C ALA A 318 -2.61 -12.40 -3.65
N ALA A 319 -2.66 -11.94 -4.89
CA ALA A 319 -3.74 -12.29 -5.82
C ALA A 319 -3.80 -13.81 -6.07
N ASN A 320 -2.64 -14.45 -6.19
CA ASN A 320 -2.55 -15.91 -6.36
C ASN A 320 -3.06 -16.66 -5.12
N GLN A 321 -2.65 -16.25 -3.92
CA GLN A 321 -3.15 -16.82 -2.66
C GLN A 321 -4.66 -16.65 -2.51
N MET A 322 -5.18 -15.44 -2.79
CA MET A 322 -6.60 -15.15 -2.71
C MET A 322 -7.46 -15.85 -3.79
N ALA A 323 -6.86 -16.25 -4.90
CA ALA A 323 -7.52 -16.98 -5.98
C ALA A 323 -7.65 -18.49 -5.71
N GLN A 324 -7.00 -19.02 -4.67
CA GLN A 324 -7.07 -20.44 -4.33
C GLN A 324 -8.47 -20.83 -3.85
N PRO A 325 -8.99 -22.01 -4.25
CA PRO A 325 -10.31 -22.47 -3.78
C PRO A 325 -10.42 -22.61 -2.26
N SER A 326 -9.30 -22.80 -1.57
CA SER A 326 -9.22 -22.89 -0.12
C SER A 326 -9.22 -21.54 0.60
N TYR A 327 -9.16 -20.41 -0.13
CA TYR A 327 -9.15 -19.09 0.48
C TYR A 327 -10.56 -18.72 0.97
N GLY A 328 -10.75 -18.77 2.29
CA GLY A 328 -12.08 -18.58 2.92
C GLY A 328 -12.20 -17.31 3.76
N LYS A 329 -11.24 -16.36 3.65
CA LYS A 329 -11.28 -15.11 4.41
C LYS A 329 -12.25 -14.10 3.80
N ALA A 330 -12.97 -13.35 4.64
CA ALA A 330 -13.95 -12.34 4.23
C ALA A 330 -13.86 -11.12 5.14
N GLY A 331 -14.28 -9.96 4.62
CA GLY A 331 -14.25 -8.67 5.30
C GLY A 331 -13.24 -7.70 4.67
N VAL A 332 -13.13 -6.50 5.24
CA VAL A 332 -12.04 -5.58 4.92
C VAL A 332 -10.84 -5.94 5.77
N LEU A 333 -9.82 -6.49 5.14
CA LEU A 333 -8.70 -7.11 5.83
C LEU A 333 -7.39 -6.34 5.57
N PRO A 334 -6.59 -6.08 6.61
CA PRO A 334 -5.20 -5.68 6.43
C PRO A 334 -4.39 -6.81 5.78
N PRO A 335 -3.26 -6.50 5.12
CA PRO A 335 -2.41 -7.51 4.50
C PRO A 335 -2.04 -8.68 5.43
N ALA A 336 -1.70 -8.39 6.69
CA ALA A 336 -1.33 -9.39 7.68
C ALA A 336 -2.48 -10.32 8.13
N ARG A 337 -3.75 -9.94 7.87
CA ARG A 337 -4.90 -10.83 8.06
C ARG A 337 -5.32 -11.53 6.78
N ALA A 338 -5.15 -10.85 5.65
CA ALA A 338 -5.48 -11.42 4.35
C ALA A 338 -4.52 -12.55 3.96
N LEU A 339 -3.25 -12.40 4.28
CA LEU A 339 -2.16 -13.36 3.98
C LEU A 339 -1.67 -14.03 5.27
N ASP A 340 -0.70 -14.93 5.15
CA ASP A 340 0.12 -15.36 6.26
C ASP A 340 1.33 -14.42 6.37
N PRO A 341 1.52 -13.69 7.50
CA PRO A 341 2.58 -12.71 7.64
C PRO A 341 3.99 -13.30 7.51
N GLN A 342 4.25 -14.45 8.11
CA GLN A 342 5.56 -15.08 8.07
C GLN A 342 5.85 -15.59 6.66
N ALA A 343 4.89 -16.26 6.03
CA ALA A 343 5.05 -16.79 4.68
C ALA A 343 5.30 -15.68 3.65
N LEU A 344 4.68 -14.50 3.80
CA LEU A 344 4.97 -13.36 2.91
C LEU A 344 6.40 -12.85 3.08
N LEU A 345 6.89 -12.74 4.32
CA LEU A 345 8.26 -12.29 4.60
C LEU A 345 9.28 -13.32 4.12
N ASP A 346 9.04 -14.60 4.33
CA ASP A 346 9.89 -15.70 3.84
C ASP A 346 9.97 -15.70 2.31
N GLU A 347 8.84 -15.50 1.63
CA GLU A 347 8.79 -15.38 0.16
C GLU A 347 9.60 -14.16 -0.32
N ALA A 348 9.48 -13.01 0.38
CA ALA A 348 10.22 -11.81 0.05
C ALA A 348 11.75 -12.01 0.15
N VAL A 349 12.19 -12.69 1.19
CA VAL A 349 13.61 -13.02 1.41
C VAL A 349 14.10 -14.04 0.37
N ALA A 350 13.33 -15.09 0.13
CA ALA A 350 13.75 -16.18 -0.75
C ALA A 350 13.79 -15.78 -2.23
N HIS A 351 12.86 -14.92 -2.68
CA HIS A 351 12.63 -14.73 -4.12
C HIS A 351 12.68 -13.28 -4.60
N TRP A 352 12.54 -12.26 -3.71
CA TRP A 352 12.38 -10.87 -4.15
C TRP A 352 13.54 -9.96 -3.75
N ALA A 353 14.69 -10.56 -3.38
CA ALA A 353 15.90 -9.84 -2.98
C ALA A 353 15.65 -8.82 -1.85
N VAL A 354 14.89 -9.23 -0.85
CA VAL A 354 14.70 -8.52 0.41
C VAL A 354 15.56 -9.21 1.47
N ASP A 355 16.37 -8.43 2.17
CA ASP A 355 17.09 -8.90 3.35
C ASP A 355 16.27 -8.55 4.60
N LEU A 356 16.19 -9.49 5.56
CA LEU A 356 15.47 -9.34 6.81
C LEU A 356 16.42 -9.55 7.98
N GLN A 357 16.44 -8.62 8.94
CA GLN A 357 17.26 -8.67 10.14
C GLN A 357 16.40 -8.34 11.35
N TYR A 358 16.62 -9.07 12.45
CA TYR A 358 16.08 -8.74 13.76
C TYR A 358 17.10 -7.94 14.57
N ASP A 359 16.64 -6.92 15.33
CA ASP A 359 17.49 -5.99 16.08
C ASP A 359 16.90 -5.76 17.49
#